data_360c266c7b4f66ba1f0cbdb9c2b6367b
#
_entry.id   360c266c7b4f66ba1f0cbdb9c2b6367b
#
_cell.length_a   1.000
_cell.length_b   1.000
_cell.length_c   1.000
_cell.angle_alpha   90.00
_cell.angle_beta   90.00
_cell.angle_gamma   90.00
#
_symmetry.space_group_name_H-M   'P 1'
#
loop_
_entity.id
_entity.type
_entity.pdbx_description
1 polymer ?
#
loop_
_entity_poly.entity_id
_entity_poly.type
_entity_poly.pdbx_seq_one_letter_code
_entity_poly.pdbx_strand_id
1 'polypeptide(L)'
;MSTINFCETDKKLKKRVKQRNLSDSRKRTTNIVFNEIYDKFGYTPSDLLKRAQEDEEQYIVDNVIKQKPLDDRLVSELQDDYLEFLENKTYRGRKLLPNTILLKITIYRAFLTFYNIELPDKPKIKVPKSRPTDDDIPSWEDVNDVLPNCKSPRDKAIIAFAVTTGLRVSDIVSRKISDFIDACNIYFDEDEEHTLENLLKKNPSQIVPCWNLMPKKMENEEDNENNYTITFNTPECTEFIFKYLNYRIELDKKSGGDGIINPNEALFRSQRKSNIEGHLPVSAIEYQFRALNTKLGGEMQKNDVYVKFSPHSLRKLFKTTCRRNLKQVDGNSDKIFIGDIVSLFTGHASKENSMKDFYEAIPKDEGENYLRKAYRSLIESLSIRPIKVKDVPTKEYKELQEKNKEMMHAYEDLEKSMQNQKEEYETEIQKLKGINDALASQVNNIEDRLNNIARANDITKIQEYASQNEMVNKYNLMESVIKIYNEDIEKNPNLFVDENYIGYIIDRAYNRQHADELEVISNHSNNFNMQTQILNRFNEIANNYIESLGFSKSDYIEQKLYEKFWEWALELEKKGLDESSIDENEVITVIDSIIK
;
A
#
# COMPACT_ATOMS: atom_id res chain seq x y z
N MET A 1 25.69 -33.39 17.60
CA MET A 1 24.50 -34.00 17.00
C MET A 1 24.15 -33.23 15.73
N SER A 2 23.82 -33.91 14.63
CA SER A 2 23.35 -33.23 13.41
C SER A 2 21.98 -32.64 13.65
N THR A 3 21.84 -31.35 13.46
CA THR A 3 20.55 -30.65 13.63
C THR A 3 19.58 -31.11 12.54
N ILE A 4 18.45 -31.71 12.91
CA ILE A 4 17.44 -32.18 11.97
C ILE A 4 16.67 -30.97 11.46
N ASN A 5 16.43 -30.88 10.15
CA ASN A 5 15.58 -29.83 9.59
C ASN A 5 14.09 -30.27 9.56
N PHE A 6 13.46 -30.32 10.73
CA PHE A 6 12.06 -30.74 10.86
C PHE A 6 11.08 -29.92 10.00
N CYS A 7 11.37 -28.64 9.73
CA CYS A 7 10.53 -27.83 8.85
C CYS A 7 10.46 -28.36 7.42
N GLU A 8 11.44 -29.14 6.99
CA GLU A 8 11.49 -29.76 5.65
C GLU A 8 11.20 -31.26 5.67
N THR A 9 11.62 -31.97 6.74
CA THR A 9 11.54 -33.43 6.81
C THR A 9 10.28 -33.94 7.50
N ASP A 10 9.79 -33.26 8.54
CA ASP A 10 8.57 -33.69 9.24
C ASP A 10 7.31 -33.26 8.48
N LYS A 11 6.46 -34.23 8.11
CA LYS A 11 5.27 -34.01 7.28
C LYS A 11 4.28 -32.99 7.87
N LYS A 12 4.07 -33.06 9.18
CA LYS A 12 3.08 -32.20 9.88
C LYS A 12 3.63 -30.78 10.05
N LEU A 13 4.88 -30.64 10.49
CA LEU A 13 5.50 -29.34 10.63
C LEU A 13 5.67 -28.63 9.28
N LYS A 14 6.07 -29.36 8.23
CA LYS A 14 6.16 -28.85 6.86
C LYS A 14 4.83 -28.31 6.35
N LYS A 15 3.70 -29.00 6.62
CA LYS A 15 2.35 -28.53 6.27
C LYS A 15 2.07 -27.17 6.90
N ARG A 16 2.30 -27.03 8.23
CA ARG A 16 2.11 -25.77 8.94
C ARG A 16 3.01 -24.66 8.41
N VAL A 17 4.30 -24.96 8.16
CA VAL A 17 5.28 -23.99 7.61
C VAL A 17 4.78 -23.42 6.28
N LYS A 18 4.28 -24.28 5.39
CA LYS A 18 3.74 -23.89 4.08
C LYS A 18 2.45 -23.07 4.20
N GLN A 19 1.46 -23.56 4.97
CA GLN A 19 0.16 -22.90 5.08
C GLN A 19 0.22 -21.54 5.82
N ARG A 20 1.18 -21.38 6.74
CA ARG A 20 1.38 -20.12 7.48
C ARG A 20 2.48 -19.25 6.87
N ASN A 21 3.01 -19.60 5.72
CA ASN A 21 4.07 -18.89 5.01
C ASN A 21 5.18 -18.37 5.95
N LEU A 22 5.76 -19.26 6.77
CA LEU A 22 6.73 -18.86 7.79
C LEU A 22 8.00 -18.32 7.13
N SER A 23 8.46 -17.16 7.59
CA SER A 23 9.75 -16.59 7.18
C SER A 23 10.93 -17.52 7.56
N ASP A 24 12.05 -17.42 6.86
CA ASP A 24 13.23 -18.27 7.11
C ASP A 24 13.77 -18.12 8.53
N SER A 25 13.71 -16.92 9.10
CA SER A 25 14.07 -16.69 10.51
C SER A 25 13.13 -17.48 11.44
N ARG A 26 11.82 -17.47 11.15
CA ARG A 26 10.83 -18.21 11.94
C ARG A 26 10.99 -19.72 11.77
N LYS A 27 11.30 -20.22 10.55
CA LYS A 27 11.64 -21.63 10.29
C LYS A 27 12.85 -22.08 11.11
N ARG A 28 13.93 -21.27 11.12
CA ARG A 28 15.12 -21.57 11.93
C ARG A 28 14.80 -21.69 13.41
N THR A 29 14.05 -20.73 13.98
CA THR A 29 13.69 -20.79 15.40
C THR A 29 12.74 -21.95 15.69
N THR A 30 11.84 -22.27 14.79
CA THR A 30 10.94 -23.44 14.89
C THR A 30 11.74 -24.74 14.88
N ASN A 31 12.73 -24.86 13.99
CA ASN A 31 13.62 -26.04 13.99
C ASN A 31 14.40 -26.18 15.30
N ILE A 32 14.89 -25.07 15.86
CA ILE A 32 15.60 -25.11 17.16
C ILE A 32 14.66 -25.65 18.25
N VAL A 33 13.42 -25.17 18.31
CA VAL A 33 12.43 -25.64 19.32
C VAL A 33 12.17 -27.13 19.20
N PHE A 34 11.90 -27.64 17.99
CA PHE A 34 11.58 -29.04 17.82
C PHE A 34 12.80 -29.98 17.94
N ASN A 35 14.01 -29.50 17.61
CA ASN A 35 15.22 -30.26 17.92
C ASN A 35 15.45 -30.35 19.45
N GLU A 36 15.21 -29.29 20.21
CA GLU A 36 15.29 -29.33 21.66
C GLU A 36 14.29 -30.30 22.27
N ILE A 37 13.04 -30.30 21.79
CA ILE A 37 12.00 -31.23 22.23
C ILE A 37 12.40 -32.67 21.87
N TYR A 38 12.88 -32.90 20.66
CA TYR A 38 13.32 -34.21 20.23
C TYR A 38 14.53 -34.71 21.03
N ASP A 39 15.55 -33.88 21.18
CA ASP A 39 16.78 -34.25 21.89
C ASP A 39 16.54 -34.52 23.38
N LYS A 40 15.60 -33.82 24.01
CA LYS A 40 15.34 -33.95 25.44
C LYS A 40 14.23 -34.95 25.79
N PHE A 41 13.17 -35.00 24.98
CA PHE A 41 11.95 -35.75 25.29
C PHE A 41 11.63 -36.86 24.27
N GLY A 42 12.36 -36.95 23.15
CA GLY A 42 12.24 -37.99 22.15
C GLY A 42 11.09 -37.85 21.16
N TYR A 43 10.35 -36.75 21.18
CA TYR A 43 9.20 -36.55 20.29
C TYR A 43 9.56 -35.76 19.03
N THR A 44 9.32 -36.36 17.85
CA THR A 44 9.24 -35.58 16.61
C THR A 44 7.95 -34.75 16.59
N PRO A 45 7.84 -33.69 15.76
CA PRO A 45 6.58 -32.93 15.65
C PRO A 45 5.38 -33.82 15.31
N SER A 46 5.57 -34.81 14.44
CA SER A 46 4.48 -35.74 14.05
C SER A 46 4.10 -36.70 15.17
N ASP A 47 5.07 -37.22 15.94
CA ASP A 47 4.81 -38.11 17.08
C ASP A 47 4.10 -37.35 18.20
N LEU A 48 4.57 -36.14 18.50
CA LEU A 48 3.93 -35.27 19.48
C LEU A 48 2.47 -35.00 19.13
N LEU A 49 2.18 -34.67 17.86
CA LEU A 49 0.80 -34.41 17.42
C LEU A 49 -0.06 -35.67 17.51
N LYS A 50 0.48 -36.81 17.06
CA LYS A 50 -0.25 -38.10 17.14
C LYS A 50 -0.65 -38.41 18.58
N ARG A 51 0.30 -38.28 19.49
CA ARG A 51 0.08 -38.54 20.91
C ARG A 51 -0.92 -37.58 21.55
N ALA A 52 -0.82 -36.29 21.17
CA ALA A 52 -1.77 -35.29 21.62
C ALA A 52 -3.19 -35.57 21.13
N GLN A 53 -3.35 -36.07 19.90
CA GLN A 53 -4.65 -36.49 19.37
C GLN A 53 -5.20 -37.73 20.07
N GLU A 54 -4.34 -38.72 20.34
CA GLU A 54 -4.73 -39.92 21.11
C GLU A 54 -5.23 -39.56 22.53
N ASP A 55 -4.59 -38.57 23.18
CA ASP A 55 -4.99 -38.08 24.50
C ASP A 55 -6.35 -37.34 24.49
N GLU A 56 -6.77 -36.81 23.34
CA GLU A 56 -8.09 -36.18 23.16
C GLU A 56 -9.20 -37.15 22.81
N GLU A 57 -8.89 -38.39 22.47
CA GLU A 57 -9.90 -39.40 22.14
C GLU A 57 -10.81 -39.72 23.36
N GLN A 58 -12.11 -39.81 23.07
CA GLN A 58 -13.07 -40.24 24.08
C GLN A 58 -13.05 -41.75 24.22
N TYR A 59 -13.14 -42.22 25.42
CA TYR A 59 -13.25 -43.67 25.72
C TYR A 59 -14.41 -43.94 26.65
N ILE A 60 -14.93 -45.19 26.61
CA ILE A 60 -16.09 -45.61 27.41
C ILE A 60 -15.63 -46.46 28.58
N VAL A 61 -16.00 -46.07 29.79
CA VAL A 61 -15.79 -46.81 31.02
C VAL A 61 -17.14 -46.85 31.76
N ASP A 62 -17.63 -48.03 32.09
CA ASP A 62 -18.91 -48.26 32.80
C ASP A 62 -20.10 -47.58 32.10
N ASN A 63 -20.17 -47.63 30.77
CA ASN A 63 -21.17 -46.96 29.93
C ASN A 63 -21.18 -45.43 30.02
N VAL A 64 -20.13 -44.83 30.56
CA VAL A 64 -19.94 -43.36 30.60
C VAL A 64 -18.83 -42.98 29.64
N ILE A 65 -19.10 -41.98 28.80
CA ILE A 65 -18.08 -41.39 27.93
C ILE A 65 -17.13 -40.58 28.81
N LYS A 66 -15.87 -40.95 28.82
CA LYS A 66 -14.79 -40.26 29.52
C LYS A 66 -13.78 -39.72 28.52
N GLN A 67 -13.07 -38.67 28.90
CA GLN A 67 -11.96 -38.12 28.19
C GLN A 67 -10.84 -37.85 29.21
N LYS A 68 -9.58 -38.02 28.78
CA LYS A 68 -8.42 -37.74 29.62
C LYS A 68 -8.45 -36.27 30.06
N PRO A 69 -8.38 -35.96 31.38
CA PRO A 69 -8.33 -34.59 31.85
C PRO A 69 -7.17 -33.83 31.19
N LEU A 70 -7.36 -32.54 30.96
CA LEU A 70 -6.34 -31.72 30.26
C LEU A 70 -4.98 -31.73 30.97
N ASP A 71 -4.99 -31.65 32.30
CA ASP A 71 -3.78 -31.65 33.11
C ASP A 71 -2.97 -32.95 33.03
N ASP A 72 -3.65 -34.10 32.77
CA ASP A 72 -3.02 -35.41 32.64
C ASP A 72 -2.54 -35.71 31.21
N ARG A 73 -2.85 -34.84 30.22
CA ARG A 73 -2.46 -35.06 28.83
C ARG A 73 -0.99 -34.71 28.60
N LEU A 74 -0.34 -35.41 27.67
CA LEU A 74 1.03 -35.18 27.27
C LEU A 74 1.32 -33.70 26.98
N VAL A 75 0.39 -32.99 26.39
CA VAL A 75 0.57 -31.58 26.02
C VAL A 75 0.74 -30.66 27.23
N SER A 76 0.13 -30.98 28.36
CA SER A 76 0.28 -30.27 29.64
C SER A 76 1.59 -30.64 30.31
N GLU A 77 1.85 -31.92 30.51
CA GLU A 77 3.11 -32.42 31.08
C GLU A 77 4.31 -31.91 30.29
N LEU A 78 4.31 -32.04 28.97
CA LEU A 78 5.42 -31.61 28.12
C LEU A 78 5.59 -30.08 28.11
N GLN A 79 4.51 -29.32 28.23
CA GLN A 79 4.63 -27.85 28.34
C GLN A 79 5.39 -27.46 29.61
N ASP A 80 5.09 -28.08 30.74
CA ASP A 80 5.69 -27.78 32.02
C ASP A 80 7.16 -28.27 32.06
N ASP A 81 7.41 -29.50 31.60
CA ASP A 81 8.75 -30.07 31.50
C ASP A 81 9.63 -29.27 30.54
N TYR A 82 9.09 -28.82 29.43
CA TYR A 82 9.83 -28.00 28.45
C TYR A 82 10.12 -26.61 29.01
N LEU A 83 9.18 -26.03 29.77
CA LEU A 83 9.39 -24.76 30.47
C LEU A 83 10.53 -24.89 31.49
N GLU A 84 10.48 -25.92 32.34
CA GLU A 84 11.55 -26.19 33.33
C GLU A 84 12.91 -26.39 32.65
N PHE A 85 12.94 -27.18 31.57
CA PHE A 85 14.16 -27.36 30.77
C PHE A 85 14.70 -26.03 30.25
N LEU A 86 13.84 -25.13 29.72
CA LEU A 86 14.25 -23.84 29.21
C LEU A 86 14.77 -22.87 30.28
N GLU A 87 14.16 -22.89 31.46
CA GLU A 87 14.57 -22.07 32.62
C GLU A 87 15.94 -22.48 33.17
N ASN A 88 16.24 -23.78 33.10
CA ASN A 88 17.50 -24.33 33.55
C ASN A 88 18.57 -24.37 32.44
N LYS A 89 18.17 -24.19 31.19
CA LYS A 89 19.09 -24.22 30.05
C LYS A 89 20.01 -23.01 30.03
N THR A 90 21.31 -23.30 29.90
CA THR A 90 22.33 -22.28 29.71
C THR A 90 22.86 -22.27 28.27
N TYR A 91 23.06 -21.07 27.72
CA TYR A 91 23.72 -20.88 26.44
C TYR A 91 24.96 -20.00 26.62
N ARG A 92 26.13 -20.53 26.34
CA ARG A 92 27.43 -19.87 26.60
C ARG A 92 27.60 -19.42 28.07
N GLY A 93 27.17 -20.27 29.00
CA GLY A 93 27.29 -20.00 30.44
C GLY A 93 26.20 -19.09 31.03
N ARG A 94 25.14 -18.77 30.28
CA ARG A 94 24.03 -17.92 30.74
C ARG A 94 22.69 -18.60 30.64
N LYS A 95 21.79 -18.30 31.57
CA LYS A 95 20.39 -18.68 31.45
C LYS A 95 19.72 -17.99 30.26
N LEU A 96 18.74 -18.64 29.67
CA LEU A 96 17.94 -18.02 28.61
C LEU A 96 17.17 -16.81 29.15
N LEU A 97 17.05 -15.78 28.32
CA LEU A 97 16.22 -14.62 28.66
C LEU A 97 14.73 -14.99 28.69
N PRO A 98 13.92 -14.43 29.60
CA PRO A 98 12.48 -14.69 29.69
C PRO A 98 11.75 -14.53 28.35
N ASN A 99 12.09 -13.51 27.54
CA ASN A 99 11.53 -13.33 26.21
C ASN A 99 11.86 -14.50 25.25
N THR A 100 13.05 -15.09 25.36
CA THR A 100 13.45 -16.25 24.54
C THR A 100 12.68 -17.49 24.96
N ILE A 101 12.49 -17.70 26.27
CA ILE A 101 11.66 -18.78 26.81
C ILE A 101 10.23 -18.62 26.32
N LEU A 102 9.64 -17.43 26.48
CA LEU A 102 8.28 -17.13 26.02
C LEU A 102 8.09 -17.37 24.51
N LEU A 103 9.08 -16.98 23.70
CA LEU A 103 9.06 -17.21 22.25
C LEU A 103 9.04 -18.71 21.93
N LYS A 104 9.87 -19.51 22.60
CA LYS A 104 9.95 -20.96 22.36
C LYS A 104 8.66 -21.67 22.76
N ILE A 105 8.11 -21.36 23.93
CA ILE A 105 6.80 -21.87 24.37
C ILE A 105 5.69 -21.45 23.39
N THR A 106 5.73 -20.21 22.91
CA THR A 106 4.74 -19.75 21.91
C THR A 106 4.85 -20.54 20.60
N ILE A 107 6.05 -20.93 20.15
CA ILE A 107 6.23 -21.74 18.93
C ILE A 107 5.68 -23.17 19.12
N TYR A 108 5.98 -23.79 20.26
CA TYR A 108 5.44 -25.08 20.64
C TYR A 108 3.91 -25.07 20.63
N ARG A 109 3.30 -24.16 21.38
CA ARG A 109 1.85 -23.99 21.45
C ARG A 109 1.22 -23.71 20.08
N ALA A 110 1.80 -22.82 19.28
CA ALA A 110 1.30 -22.44 17.97
C ALA A 110 1.33 -23.60 16.95
N PHE A 111 2.17 -24.61 17.15
CA PHE A 111 2.14 -25.83 16.35
C PHE A 111 0.90 -26.69 16.71
N LEU A 112 0.66 -26.91 17.98
CA LEU A 112 -0.48 -27.71 18.47
C LEU A 112 -1.83 -27.02 18.19
N THR A 113 -1.92 -25.71 18.45
CA THR A 113 -3.11 -24.90 18.11
C THR A 113 -3.44 -24.95 16.60
N PHE A 114 -2.42 -25.01 15.72
CA PHE A 114 -2.65 -25.14 14.28
C PHE A 114 -3.40 -26.43 13.91
N TYR A 115 -3.30 -27.47 14.74
CA TYR A 115 -3.99 -28.75 14.59
C TYR A 115 -5.21 -28.89 15.52
N ASN A 116 -5.67 -27.77 16.09
CA ASN A 116 -6.82 -27.68 16.99
C ASN A 116 -6.70 -28.54 18.27
N ILE A 117 -5.46 -28.80 18.74
CA ILE A 117 -5.23 -29.46 20.00
C ILE A 117 -5.57 -28.51 21.15
N GLU A 118 -6.33 -28.96 22.10
CA GLU A 118 -6.64 -28.25 23.34
C GLU A 118 -5.35 -28.11 24.20
N LEU A 119 -5.07 -26.91 24.69
CA LEU A 119 -3.84 -26.61 25.41
C LEU A 119 -4.14 -26.05 26.79
N PRO A 120 -3.30 -26.40 27.80
CA PRO A 120 -3.38 -25.78 29.11
C PRO A 120 -3.13 -24.26 29.02
N ASP A 121 -3.35 -23.55 30.10
CA ASP A 121 -3.08 -22.12 30.19
C ASP A 121 -1.63 -21.80 29.78
N LYS A 122 -1.47 -20.64 29.16
CA LYS A 122 -0.13 -20.19 28.78
C LYS A 122 0.67 -19.84 30.04
N PRO A 123 1.91 -20.36 30.21
CA PRO A 123 2.73 -20.05 31.37
C PRO A 123 2.95 -18.54 31.56
N LYS A 124 2.79 -18.06 32.77
CA LYS A 124 3.00 -16.65 33.16
C LYS A 124 4.49 -16.39 33.40
N ILE A 125 5.24 -16.13 32.33
CA ILE A 125 6.65 -15.80 32.40
C ILE A 125 6.78 -14.29 32.66
N LYS A 126 7.35 -13.92 33.80
CA LYS A 126 7.63 -12.50 34.11
C LYS A 126 8.76 -11.99 33.24
N VAL A 127 8.42 -11.22 32.23
CA VAL A 127 9.39 -10.52 31.40
C VAL A 127 9.69 -9.18 32.06
N PRO A 128 10.94 -8.91 32.48
CA PRO A 128 11.31 -7.61 32.99
C PRO A 128 11.03 -6.55 31.93
N LYS A 129 10.24 -5.55 32.27
CA LYS A 129 10.08 -4.35 31.44
C LYS A 129 11.35 -3.50 31.59
N SER A 130 12.43 -3.86 30.92
CA SER A 130 13.58 -2.99 30.81
C SER A 130 13.17 -1.76 30.00
N ARG A 131 13.10 -0.59 30.64
CA ARG A 131 13.11 0.66 29.89
C ARG A 131 14.53 0.82 29.36
N PRO A 132 14.73 1.01 28.05
CA PRO A 132 16.05 1.37 27.56
C PRO A 132 16.50 2.64 28.28
N THR A 133 17.67 2.59 28.89
CA THR A 133 18.33 3.77 29.45
C THR A 133 19.02 4.51 28.30
N ASP A 134 19.39 5.78 28.51
CA ASP A 134 20.16 6.53 27.50
C ASP A 134 21.51 5.86 27.21
N ASP A 135 22.08 5.12 28.21
CA ASP A 135 23.30 4.33 28.02
C ASP A 135 23.17 3.17 27.03
N ASP A 136 21.95 2.76 26.76
CA ASP A 136 21.64 1.66 25.82
C ASP A 136 21.60 2.10 24.35
N ILE A 137 21.68 3.40 24.09
CA ILE A 137 21.63 3.99 22.74
C ILE A 137 22.98 4.66 22.49
N PRO A 138 23.64 4.43 21.31
CA PRO A 138 24.87 5.14 20.99
C PRO A 138 24.60 6.65 20.89
N SER A 139 25.60 7.44 21.22
CA SER A 139 25.58 8.88 20.99
C SER A 139 26.02 9.20 19.55
N TRP A 140 25.86 10.45 19.12
CA TRP A 140 26.39 10.91 17.82
C TRP A 140 27.93 10.92 17.83
N GLU A 141 28.57 11.15 18.97
CA GLU A 141 30.01 11.01 19.16
C GLU A 141 30.44 9.56 18.92
N ASP A 142 29.74 8.58 19.49
CA ASP A 142 30.02 7.15 19.25
C ASP A 142 29.96 6.82 17.74
N VAL A 143 28.99 7.39 17.01
CA VAL A 143 28.88 7.20 15.55
C VAL A 143 30.06 7.82 14.82
N ASN A 144 30.46 9.04 15.21
CA ASN A 144 31.61 9.71 14.63
C ASN A 144 32.93 8.97 14.87
N ASP A 145 33.12 8.44 16.08
CA ASP A 145 34.31 7.68 16.47
C ASP A 145 34.43 6.31 15.78
N VAL A 146 33.30 5.74 15.37
CA VAL A 146 33.26 4.47 14.64
C VAL A 146 33.68 4.61 13.19
N LEU A 147 33.33 5.72 12.54
CA LEU A 147 33.59 5.90 11.08
C LEU A 147 35.04 5.75 10.66
N PRO A 148 36.06 6.33 11.36
CA PRO A 148 37.46 6.11 11.03
C PRO A 148 37.86 4.63 11.12
N ASN A 149 37.20 3.88 11.98
CA ASN A 149 37.48 2.46 12.21
C ASN A 149 36.86 1.52 11.15
N CYS A 150 36.01 2.05 10.24
CA CYS A 150 35.45 1.29 9.14
C CYS A 150 36.52 0.99 8.09
N LYS A 151 36.60 -0.28 7.70
CA LYS A 151 37.63 -0.78 6.77
C LYS A 151 37.41 -0.35 5.31
N SER A 152 36.17 -0.01 4.94
CA SER A 152 35.82 0.30 3.55
C SER A 152 34.89 1.50 3.44
N PRO A 153 34.91 2.22 2.30
CA PRO A 153 33.94 3.26 2.01
C PRO A 153 32.48 2.76 2.08
N ARG A 154 32.24 1.49 1.69
CA ARG A 154 30.93 0.84 1.82
C ARG A 154 30.43 0.81 3.25
N ASP A 155 31.30 0.40 4.18
CA ASP A 155 30.92 0.22 5.59
C ASP A 155 30.59 1.58 6.23
N LYS A 156 31.33 2.64 5.82
CA LYS A 156 31.02 4.03 6.22
C LYS A 156 29.66 4.47 5.70
N ALA A 157 29.38 4.21 4.42
CA ALA A 157 28.10 4.54 3.81
C ALA A 157 26.93 3.79 4.46
N ILE A 158 27.10 2.50 4.80
CA ILE A 158 26.07 1.71 5.50
C ILE A 158 25.74 2.31 6.87
N ILE A 159 26.75 2.69 7.65
CA ILE A 159 26.54 3.29 8.99
C ILE A 159 25.83 4.63 8.85
N ALA A 160 26.32 5.50 7.97
CA ALA A 160 25.71 6.80 7.72
C ALA A 160 24.26 6.65 7.26
N PHE A 161 24.00 5.71 6.36
CA PHE A 161 22.66 5.43 5.86
C PHE A 161 21.73 4.88 6.96
N ALA A 162 22.22 3.95 7.78
CA ALA A 162 21.44 3.39 8.88
C ALA A 162 21.04 4.43 9.92
N VAL A 163 21.94 5.34 10.28
CA VAL A 163 21.70 6.32 11.35
C VAL A 163 20.88 7.52 10.86
N THR A 164 20.95 7.87 9.57
CA THR A 164 20.23 9.03 9.02
C THR A 164 18.88 8.69 8.44
N THR A 165 18.64 7.44 8.01
CA THR A 165 17.33 7.00 7.50
C THR A 165 16.47 6.31 8.56
N GLY A 166 17.09 5.74 9.59
CA GLY A 166 16.41 4.91 10.57
C GLY A 166 15.79 3.63 10.00
N LEU A 167 16.19 3.16 8.81
CA LEU A 167 15.69 1.94 8.18
C LEU A 167 16.08 0.68 8.96
N ARG A 168 15.32 -0.40 8.78
CA ARG A 168 15.71 -1.73 9.28
C ARG A 168 16.86 -2.27 8.45
N VAL A 169 17.73 -3.06 9.06
CA VAL A 169 18.87 -3.66 8.35
C VAL A 169 18.45 -4.49 7.13
N SER A 170 17.31 -5.17 7.18
CA SER A 170 16.73 -5.89 6.03
C SER A 170 16.41 -4.95 4.87
N ASP A 171 15.89 -3.76 5.18
CA ASP A 171 15.52 -2.77 4.19
C ASP A 171 16.76 -2.09 3.60
N ILE A 172 17.82 -1.90 4.39
CA ILE A 172 19.12 -1.38 3.94
C ILE A 172 19.77 -2.34 2.93
N VAL A 173 19.86 -3.63 3.26
CA VAL A 173 20.55 -4.61 2.40
C VAL A 173 19.80 -4.92 1.10
N SER A 174 18.49 -4.67 1.07
CA SER A 174 17.67 -4.92 -0.12
C SER A 174 17.68 -3.77 -1.12
N ARG A 175 18.29 -2.61 -0.80
CA ARG A 175 18.32 -1.47 -1.70
C ARG A 175 19.16 -1.74 -2.94
N LYS A 176 18.63 -1.27 -4.10
CA LYS A 176 19.29 -1.34 -5.40
C LYS A 176 19.83 0.03 -5.79
N ILE A 177 20.66 0.06 -6.81
CA ILE A 177 21.14 1.31 -7.42
C ILE A 177 19.95 2.10 -8.01
N SER A 178 18.99 1.42 -8.65
CA SER A 178 17.77 2.05 -9.14
C SER A 178 17.01 2.77 -8.03
N ASP A 179 16.86 2.15 -6.84
CA ASP A 179 16.19 2.80 -5.72
C ASP A 179 16.88 4.11 -5.30
N PHE A 180 18.21 4.18 -5.45
CA PHE A 180 18.98 5.40 -5.15
C PHE A 180 18.78 6.48 -6.21
N ILE A 181 18.75 6.10 -7.48
CA ILE A 181 18.47 7.01 -8.59
C ILE A 181 17.06 7.59 -8.42
N ASP A 182 16.07 6.74 -8.17
CA ASP A 182 14.68 7.13 -7.95
C ASP A 182 14.53 8.05 -6.72
N ALA A 183 15.25 7.76 -5.64
CA ALA A 183 15.26 8.62 -4.44
C ALA A 183 15.82 10.02 -4.69
N CYS A 184 16.60 10.18 -5.76
CA CYS A 184 17.22 11.44 -6.17
C CYS A 184 16.52 12.08 -7.38
N ASN A 185 15.35 11.60 -7.82
CA ASN A 185 14.67 12.01 -9.05
C ASN A 185 14.54 13.53 -9.22
N ILE A 186 14.20 14.25 -8.16
CA ILE A 186 14.00 15.73 -8.19
C ILE A 186 15.28 16.53 -8.42
N TYR A 187 16.44 15.90 -8.45
CA TYR A 187 17.74 16.57 -8.67
C TYR A 187 18.24 16.43 -10.11
N PHE A 188 17.49 15.74 -10.98
CA PHE A 188 17.73 15.72 -12.42
C PHE A 188 17.00 16.88 -13.09
N ASP A 189 17.58 17.38 -14.18
CA ASP A 189 16.93 18.37 -15.02
C ASP A 189 15.86 17.69 -15.89
N GLU A 190 14.88 18.45 -16.42
CA GLU A 190 13.72 17.90 -17.14
C GLU A 190 14.10 17.01 -18.34
N ASP A 191 15.18 17.37 -19.04
CA ASP A 191 15.68 16.64 -20.23
C ASP A 191 16.84 15.68 -19.89
N GLU A 192 17.19 15.52 -18.61
CA GLU A 192 18.32 14.72 -18.19
C GLU A 192 17.94 13.26 -17.96
N GLU A 193 18.68 12.34 -18.57
CA GLU A 193 18.47 10.91 -18.32
C GLU A 193 18.81 10.54 -16.86
N HIS A 194 17.90 9.86 -16.18
CA HIS A 194 18.04 9.44 -14.78
C HIS A 194 19.00 8.24 -14.68
N THR A 195 20.28 8.52 -14.79
CA THR A 195 21.34 7.51 -14.69
C THR A 195 22.22 7.74 -13.46
N LEU A 196 22.91 6.66 -13.03
CA LEU A 196 23.88 6.78 -11.95
C LEU A 196 25.04 7.70 -12.33
N GLU A 197 25.45 7.67 -13.59
CA GLU A 197 26.55 8.52 -14.09
C GLU A 197 26.20 10.00 -13.94
N ASN A 198 25.00 10.40 -14.38
CA ASN A 198 24.55 11.79 -14.28
C ASN A 198 24.35 12.19 -12.81
N LEU A 199 23.79 11.31 -11.99
CA LEU A 199 23.66 11.57 -10.56
C LEU A 199 25.01 11.83 -9.88
N LEU A 200 26.04 11.03 -10.20
CA LEU A 200 27.37 11.17 -9.60
C LEU A 200 28.14 12.44 -10.05
N LYS A 201 27.69 13.14 -11.09
CA LYS A 201 28.23 14.46 -11.50
C LYS A 201 27.69 15.61 -10.64
N LYS A 202 26.56 15.39 -9.94
CA LYS A 202 25.91 16.40 -9.10
C LYS A 202 26.65 16.60 -7.77
N ASN A 203 26.41 17.74 -7.12
CA ASN A 203 27.00 18.01 -5.82
C ASN A 203 26.26 17.24 -4.70
N PRO A 204 26.85 16.21 -4.08
CA PRO A 204 26.17 15.39 -3.07
C PRO A 204 25.80 16.18 -1.81
N SER A 205 26.49 17.31 -1.52
CA SER A 205 26.19 18.11 -0.32
C SER A 205 24.85 18.85 -0.38
N GLN A 206 24.22 18.88 -1.56
CA GLN A 206 22.90 19.51 -1.79
C GLN A 206 21.78 18.50 -1.92
N ILE A 207 22.09 17.19 -1.96
CA ILE A 207 21.14 16.13 -2.25
C ILE A 207 20.62 15.51 -0.96
N VAL A 208 19.30 15.57 -0.75
CA VAL A 208 18.53 14.90 0.31
C VAL A 208 17.62 13.89 -0.37
N PRO A 209 18.07 12.65 -0.59
CA PRO A 209 17.28 11.62 -1.27
C PRO A 209 16.01 11.28 -0.51
N CYS A 210 14.90 11.06 -1.22
CA CYS A 210 13.63 10.60 -0.68
C CYS A 210 13.45 9.10 -0.96
N TRP A 211 13.52 8.30 0.07
CA TRP A 211 13.37 6.85 -0.02
C TRP A 211 11.91 6.46 0.22
N ASN A 212 11.21 6.19 -0.86
CA ASN A 212 9.87 5.61 -0.81
C ASN A 212 9.98 4.10 -1.02
N LEU A 213 9.70 3.31 0.01
CA LEU A 213 9.93 1.88 -0.03
C LEU A 213 8.87 1.09 0.74
N MET A 214 8.57 -0.09 0.23
CA MET A 214 7.81 -1.08 0.97
C MET A 214 8.77 -1.83 1.92
N PRO A 215 8.52 -1.85 3.23
CA PRO A 215 9.35 -2.59 4.15
C PRO A 215 9.33 -4.09 3.84
N LYS A 216 10.50 -4.72 3.77
CA LYS A 216 10.64 -6.15 3.45
C LYS A 216 9.84 -7.07 4.37
N LYS A 217 9.54 -6.63 5.58
CA LYS A 217 8.69 -7.36 6.51
C LYS A 217 7.23 -7.45 6.06
N MET A 218 6.77 -6.50 5.24
CA MET A 218 5.37 -6.33 4.83
C MET A 218 5.11 -6.85 3.40
N GLU A 219 6.15 -7.28 2.65
CA GLU A 219 6.02 -7.77 1.26
C GLU A 219 5.02 -8.94 1.08
N ASN A 220 4.69 -9.66 2.15
CA ASN A 220 3.81 -10.83 2.12
C ASN A 220 2.44 -10.58 2.79
N GLU A 221 2.09 -9.35 3.13
CA GLU A 221 0.78 -9.01 3.69
C GLU A 221 -0.18 -8.61 2.55
N GLU A 222 -1.43 -9.07 2.61
CA GLU A 222 -2.42 -8.88 1.52
C GLU A 222 -2.84 -7.42 1.32
N ASP A 223 -2.65 -6.54 2.31
CA ASP A 223 -2.94 -5.09 2.26
C ASP A 223 -1.66 -4.25 2.00
N ASN A 224 -0.98 -4.51 0.90
CA ASN A 224 0.33 -3.91 0.62
C ASN A 224 0.30 -2.41 0.28
N GLU A 225 -0.80 -1.89 -0.25
CA GLU A 225 -0.87 -0.52 -0.78
C GLU A 225 -0.72 0.58 0.29
N ASN A 226 -0.97 0.26 1.57
CA ASN A 226 -0.96 1.22 2.67
C ASN A 226 0.31 1.18 3.55
N ASN A 227 1.27 0.30 3.26
CA ASN A 227 2.39 0.00 4.15
C ASN A 227 3.74 0.59 3.70
N TYR A 228 3.73 1.66 2.91
CA TYR A 228 4.96 2.33 2.49
C TYR A 228 5.64 3.07 3.64
N THR A 229 6.97 3.14 3.55
CA THR A 229 7.82 3.96 4.42
C THR A 229 8.44 5.04 3.57
N ILE A 230 8.27 6.30 3.96
CA ILE A 230 8.99 7.41 3.36
C ILE A 230 10.02 7.89 4.37
N THR A 231 11.29 7.87 3.97
CA THR A 231 12.39 8.41 4.77
C THR A 231 13.39 9.14 3.88
N PHE A 232 14.31 9.82 4.49
CA PHE A 232 15.34 10.60 3.79
C PHE A 232 16.70 10.26 4.38
N ASN A 233 17.78 10.66 3.72
CA ASN A 233 19.09 10.72 4.33
C ASN A 233 19.72 12.10 4.19
N THR A 234 20.64 12.41 5.08
CA THR A 234 21.34 13.71 5.06
C THR A 234 22.27 13.85 3.86
N PRO A 235 22.57 15.08 3.40
CA PRO A 235 23.57 15.32 2.36
C PRO A 235 24.94 14.69 2.69
N GLU A 236 25.33 14.72 3.94
CA GLU A 236 26.56 14.07 4.42
C GLU A 236 26.54 12.56 4.16
N CYS A 237 25.39 11.89 4.40
CA CYS A 237 25.23 10.49 4.05
C CYS A 237 25.32 10.26 2.53
N THR A 238 24.75 11.16 1.73
CA THR A 238 24.86 11.11 0.26
C THR A 238 26.32 11.19 -0.19
N GLU A 239 27.14 12.03 0.45
CA GLU A 239 28.59 12.05 0.18
C GLU A 239 29.26 10.70 0.46
N PHE A 240 28.91 10.01 1.56
CA PHE A 240 29.45 8.67 1.83
C PHE A 240 29.01 7.65 0.79
N ILE A 241 27.77 7.72 0.31
CA ILE A 241 27.26 6.84 -0.75
C ILE A 241 28.02 7.13 -2.06
N PHE A 242 28.17 8.39 -2.46
CA PHE A 242 28.93 8.78 -3.67
C PHE A 242 30.38 8.31 -3.60
N LYS A 243 31.06 8.51 -2.47
CA LYS A 243 32.43 8.01 -2.26
C LYS A 243 32.53 6.49 -2.40
N TYR A 244 31.52 5.77 -1.89
CA TYR A 244 31.47 4.33 -2.04
C TYR A 244 31.22 3.89 -3.49
N LEU A 245 30.28 4.54 -4.19
CA LEU A 245 29.96 4.18 -5.57
C LEU A 245 31.13 4.48 -6.52
N ASN A 246 31.78 5.64 -6.36
CA ASN A 246 32.99 5.97 -7.11
C ASN A 246 34.12 4.96 -6.85
N TYR A 247 34.35 4.59 -5.58
CA TYR A 247 35.29 3.53 -5.24
C TYR A 247 34.95 2.20 -5.90
N ARG A 248 33.66 1.85 -6.00
CA ARG A 248 33.19 0.65 -6.67
C ARG A 248 33.45 0.67 -8.17
N ILE A 249 33.19 1.82 -8.83
CA ILE A 249 33.50 2.06 -10.25
C ILE A 249 35.00 1.91 -10.51
N GLU A 250 35.83 2.52 -9.67
CA GLU A 250 37.29 2.41 -9.80
C GLU A 250 37.81 0.99 -9.62
N LEU A 251 37.24 0.24 -8.68
CA LEU A 251 37.60 -1.17 -8.47
C LEU A 251 37.25 -2.04 -9.68
N ASP A 252 36.07 -1.81 -10.28
CA ASP A 252 35.65 -2.52 -11.47
C ASP A 252 36.61 -2.24 -12.65
N LYS A 253 36.90 -0.96 -12.91
CA LYS A 253 37.89 -0.56 -13.94
C LYS A 253 39.26 -1.17 -13.72
N LYS A 254 39.75 -1.21 -12.47
CA LYS A 254 41.03 -1.87 -12.11
C LYS A 254 41.01 -3.38 -12.34
N SER A 255 39.82 -3.98 -12.32
CA SER A 255 39.63 -5.42 -12.56
C SER A 255 39.37 -5.76 -14.04
N GLY A 256 39.46 -4.76 -14.94
CA GLY A 256 39.26 -4.93 -16.38
C GLY A 256 37.79 -4.76 -16.83
N GLY A 257 36.90 -4.29 -15.96
CA GLY A 257 35.54 -3.93 -16.30
C GLY A 257 35.43 -2.52 -16.93
N ASP A 258 34.26 -2.16 -17.41
CA ASP A 258 33.96 -0.86 -18.02
C ASP A 258 33.64 0.23 -16.98
N GLY A 259 33.45 -0.14 -15.72
CA GLY A 259 33.05 0.77 -14.65
C GLY A 259 31.55 1.09 -14.65
N ILE A 260 30.76 0.39 -15.44
CA ILE A 260 29.31 0.56 -15.49
C ILE A 260 28.66 -0.29 -14.41
N ILE A 261 27.87 0.34 -13.54
CA ILE A 261 27.11 -0.35 -12.50
C ILE A 261 25.68 -0.53 -12.99
N ASN A 262 25.19 -1.77 -13.03
CA ASN A 262 23.81 -2.05 -13.43
C ASN A 262 22.83 -1.51 -12.36
N PRO A 263 21.77 -0.77 -12.75
CA PRO A 263 20.77 -0.24 -11.83
C PRO A 263 20.08 -1.32 -10.97
N ASN A 264 19.98 -2.55 -11.46
CA ASN A 264 19.37 -3.66 -10.72
C ASN A 264 20.30 -4.30 -9.67
N GLU A 265 21.59 -3.92 -9.65
CA GLU A 265 22.50 -4.42 -8.63
C GLU A 265 22.23 -3.81 -7.26
N ALA A 266 22.65 -4.54 -6.20
CA ALA A 266 22.55 -4.04 -4.84
C ALA A 266 23.32 -2.73 -4.66
N LEU A 267 22.70 -1.75 -3.99
CA LEU A 267 23.34 -0.50 -3.59
C LEU A 267 24.58 -0.81 -2.76
N PHE A 268 24.45 -1.63 -1.71
CA PHE A 268 25.56 -2.08 -0.88
C PHE A 268 25.96 -3.51 -1.24
N ARG A 269 26.91 -3.65 -2.14
CA ARG A 269 27.30 -4.96 -2.72
C ARG A 269 28.24 -5.75 -1.82
N SER A 270 28.09 -7.07 -1.83
CA SER A 270 29.08 -8.00 -1.27
C SER A 270 30.36 -8.00 -2.12
N GLN A 271 31.51 -8.01 -1.45
CA GLN A 271 32.82 -8.14 -2.14
C GLN A 271 33.16 -9.58 -2.53
N ARG A 272 32.35 -10.57 -2.10
CA ARG A 272 32.58 -11.98 -2.45
C ARG A 272 32.08 -12.26 -3.87
N LYS A 273 32.96 -12.82 -4.73
CA LYS A 273 32.66 -13.10 -6.15
C LYS A 273 31.50 -14.09 -6.39
N SER A 274 31.08 -14.84 -5.38
CA SER A 274 30.05 -15.88 -5.50
C SER A 274 28.59 -15.37 -5.51
N ASN A 275 28.37 -14.07 -5.36
CA ASN A 275 27.01 -13.50 -5.27
C ASN A 275 26.75 -12.54 -6.44
N ILE A 276 26.21 -13.09 -7.53
CA ILE A 276 25.99 -12.36 -8.80
C ILE A 276 25.01 -11.20 -8.61
N GLU A 277 23.96 -11.35 -7.78
CA GLU A 277 23.02 -10.27 -7.44
C GLU A 277 23.58 -9.28 -6.42
N GLY A 278 24.65 -9.63 -5.76
CA GLY A 278 25.49 -8.74 -4.97
C GLY A 278 24.92 -8.30 -3.62
N HIS A 279 23.73 -8.71 -3.21
CA HIS A 279 23.17 -8.32 -1.91
C HIS A 279 23.99 -8.83 -0.73
N LEU A 280 24.21 -7.96 0.25
CA LEU A 280 24.81 -8.35 1.53
C LEU A 280 23.78 -9.13 2.36
N PRO A 281 24.16 -10.26 2.95
CA PRO A 281 23.31 -10.88 3.96
C PRO A 281 23.28 -10.00 5.23
N VAL A 282 22.13 -9.94 5.89
CA VAL A 282 21.95 -9.22 7.16
C VAL A 282 23.03 -9.59 8.19
N SER A 283 23.38 -10.88 8.26
CA SER A 283 24.42 -11.39 9.16
C SER A 283 25.80 -10.79 8.92
N ALA A 284 26.13 -10.38 7.69
CA ALA A 284 27.40 -9.73 7.38
C ALA A 284 27.46 -8.32 8.00
N ILE A 285 26.38 -7.56 7.90
CA ILE A 285 26.28 -6.25 8.55
C ILE A 285 26.32 -6.40 10.08
N GLU A 286 25.57 -7.34 10.65
CA GLU A 286 25.61 -7.62 12.09
C GLU A 286 27.00 -7.99 12.58
N TYR A 287 27.75 -8.77 11.78
CA TYR A 287 29.15 -9.11 12.09
C TYR A 287 30.05 -7.88 12.08
N GLN A 288 29.92 -6.98 11.11
CA GLN A 288 30.66 -5.72 11.05
C GLN A 288 30.41 -4.85 12.26
N PHE A 289 29.14 -4.69 12.65
CA PHE A 289 28.78 -3.91 13.82
C PHE A 289 29.35 -4.52 15.13
N ARG A 290 29.38 -5.85 15.25
CA ARG A 290 30.04 -6.51 16.39
C ARG A 290 31.55 -6.22 16.45
N ALA A 291 32.22 -6.26 15.30
CA ALA A 291 33.64 -5.94 15.21
C ALA A 291 33.94 -4.48 15.57
N LEU A 292 33.04 -3.57 15.21
CA LEU A 292 33.16 -2.15 15.56
C LEU A 292 32.93 -1.89 17.05
N ASN A 293 31.95 -2.56 17.69
CA ASN A 293 31.77 -2.50 19.14
C ASN A 293 33.03 -2.86 19.93
N THR A 294 33.77 -3.89 19.47
CA THR A 294 35.01 -4.30 20.11
C THR A 294 36.07 -3.20 20.03
N LYS A 295 36.07 -2.41 18.97
CA LYS A 295 37.05 -1.32 18.77
C LYS A 295 36.73 -0.06 19.58
N LEU A 296 35.47 0.19 19.90
CA LEU A 296 35.05 1.30 20.73
C LEU A 296 35.37 1.12 22.23
N GLY A 297 36.19 0.10 22.59
CA GLY A 297 36.50 -0.19 23.99
C GLY A 297 35.33 -0.80 24.76
N GLY A 298 34.22 -1.07 24.05
CA GLY A 298 33.23 -2.00 24.51
C GLY A 298 33.93 -3.36 24.58
N GLU A 299 34.54 -3.69 25.73
CA GLU A 299 34.74 -5.07 26.03
C GLU A 299 33.42 -5.74 25.67
N MET A 300 33.45 -6.72 24.77
CA MET A 300 32.44 -7.74 24.77
C MET A 300 32.54 -8.33 26.17
N GLN A 301 31.94 -7.64 27.14
CA GLN A 301 31.74 -8.21 28.45
C GLN A 301 31.09 -9.52 28.14
N LYS A 302 31.78 -10.59 28.41
CA LYS A 302 31.33 -11.97 28.14
C LYS A 302 29.92 -12.19 28.70
N ASN A 303 29.36 -11.21 29.37
CA ASN A 303 28.20 -11.32 30.24
C ASN A 303 27.05 -10.35 29.92
N ASP A 304 27.21 -9.26 29.18
CA ASP A 304 26.10 -8.39 28.84
C ASP A 304 25.63 -8.49 27.40
N VAL A 305 24.37 -8.83 27.23
CA VAL A 305 23.66 -8.99 25.97
C VAL A 305 23.51 -7.65 25.22
N TYR A 306 24.01 -6.57 25.81
CA TYR A 306 23.84 -5.22 25.33
C TYR A 306 24.96 -4.83 24.38
N VAL A 307 24.65 -4.83 23.10
CA VAL A 307 25.52 -4.30 22.05
C VAL A 307 25.12 -2.85 21.83
N LYS A 308 25.84 -1.90 22.45
CA LYS A 308 25.56 -0.47 22.34
C LYS A 308 25.48 -0.02 20.89
N PHE A 309 26.38 -0.54 20.02
CA PHE A 309 26.45 -0.21 18.61
C PHE A 309 25.92 -1.36 17.73
N SER A 310 24.70 -1.22 17.21
CA SER A 310 24.06 -2.18 16.32
C SER A 310 23.14 -1.45 15.32
N PRO A 311 22.74 -2.07 14.20
CA PRO A 311 21.78 -1.44 13.30
C PRO A 311 20.47 -1.03 14.01
N HIS A 312 20.04 -1.83 14.99
CA HIS A 312 18.83 -1.54 15.75
C HIS A 312 19.01 -0.36 16.71
N SER A 313 20.18 -0.25 17.35
CA SER A 313 20.47 0.90 18.25
C SER A 313 20.67 2.19 17.47
N LEU A 314 21.25 2.16 16.24
CA LEU A 314 21.30 3.33 15.36
C LEU A 314 19.89 3.81 14.96
N ARG A 315 18.99 2.88 14.66
CA ARG A 315 17.59 3.23 14.40
C ARG A 315 16.90 3.83 15.64
N LYS A 316 17.23 3.37 16.86
CA LYS A 316 16.76 4.00 18.09
C LYS A 316 17.32 5.41 18.24
N LEU A 317 18.62 5.61 17.97
CA LEU A 317 19.25 6.93 17.96
C LEU A 317 18.52 7.87 17.01
N PHE A 318 18.34 7.48 15.75
CA PHE A 318 17.57 8.25 14.76
C PHE A 318 16.19 8.64 15.29
N LYS A 319 15.42 7.64 15.75
CA LYS A 319 14.06 7.86 16.27
C LYS A 319 14.03 8.84 17.46
N THR A 320 14.98 8.70 18.37
CA THR A 320 15.08 9.56 19.56
C THR A 320 15.48 10.97 19.16
N THR A 321 16.47 11.13 18.27
CA THR A 321 16.91 12.41 17.74
C THR A 321 15.76 13.14 17.02
N CYS A 322 15.05 12.44 16.12
CA CYS A 322 13.89 13.01 15.44
C CYS A 322 12.82 13.47 16.45
N ARG A 323 12.45 12.65 17.42
CA ARG A 323 11.43 13.01 18.41
C ARG A 323 11.81 14.21 19.28
N ARG A 324 13.10 14.38 19.58
CA ARG A 324 13.59 15.49 20.42
C ARG A 324 13.74 16.79 19.64
N ASN A 325 14.05 16.73 18.33
CA ASN A 325 14.49 17.89 17.56
C ASN A 325 13.53 18.29 16.43
N LEU A 326 12.57 17.45 16.07
CA LEU A 326 11.59 17.80 15.05
C LEU A 326 10.73 18.95 15.58
N LYS A 327 10.83 20.09 14.90
CA LYS A 327 9.98 21.26 15.16
C LYS A 327 8.67 21.09 14.37
N GLN A 328 7.61 21.65 14.90
CA GLN A 328 6.34 21.73 14.20
C GLN A 328 6.56 22.53 12.89
N VAL A 329 6.21 21.94 11.75
CA VAL A 329 6.33 22.63 10.47
C VAL A 329 5.08 23.46 10.28
N ASP A 330 5.24 24.80 10.22
CA ASP A 330 4.13 25.74 10.07
C ASP A 330 3.33 25.49 8.79
N GLY A 331 2.01 25.56 8.92
CA GLY A 331 1.08 25.63 7.80
C GLY A 331 -0.15 24.71 7.86
N ASN A 332 -0.07 23.52 8.47
CA ASN A 332 -1.22 22.58 8.59
C ASN A 332 -1.18 21.81 9.92
N SER A 333 -0.82 22.49 10.99
CA SER A 333 -0.27 21.93 12.21
C SER A 333 -1.24 21.21 13.15
N ASP A 334 -2.55 21.31 12.97
CA ASP A 334 -3.50 20.81 13.96
C ASP A 334 -3.82 19.31 13.81
N LYS A 335 -3.34 18.65 12.74
CA LYS A 335 -3.72 17.26 12.40
C LYS A 335 -2.59 16.25 12.43
N ILE A 336 -1.31 16.66 12.40
CA ILE A 336 -0.18 15.73 12.30
C ILE A 336 0.73 15.85 13.51
N PHE A 337 0.79 14.79 14.33
CA PHE A 337 1.67 14.71 15.48
C PHE A 337 3.10 14.36 15.07
N ILE A 338 4.10 14.96 15.76
CA ILE A 338 5.53 14.62 15.58
C ILE A 338 5.78 13.11 15.65
N GLY A 339 5.06 12.40 16.53
CA GLY A 339 5.16 10.95 16.67
C GLY A 339 4.78 10.19 15.41
N ASP A 340 3.86 10.73 14.62
CA ASP A 340 3.38 10.12 13.38
C ASP A 340 4.38 10.31 12.26
N ILE A 341 4.96 11.51 12.10
CA ILE A 341 6.04 11.77 11.14
C ILE A 341 7.23 10.85 11.40
N VAL A 342 7.66 10.70 12.66
CA VAL A 342 8.76 9.79 13.03
C VAL A 342 8.38 8.32 12.79
N SER A 343 7.12 7.98 12.93
CA SER A 343 6.61 6.63 12.62
C SER A 343 6.62 6.35 11.12
N LEU A 344 6.28 7.34 10.28
CA LEU A 344 6.40 7.29 8.83
C LEU A 344 7.85 7.09 8.40
N PHE A 345 8.79 7.91 8.90
CA PHE A 345 10.22 7.77 8.61
C PHE A 345 10.78 6.40 8.98
N THR A 346 10.22 5.76 9.99
CA THR A 346 10.72 4.48 10.48
C THR A 346 9.87 3.27 10.08
N GLY A 347 8.80 3.44 9.31
CA GLY A 347 7.93 2.34 8.90
C GLY A 347 7.34 1.59 10.11
N HIS A 348 6.89 2.34 11.12
CA HIS A 348 6.11 1.84 12.23
C HIS A 348 4.67 2.36 12.08
N ALA A 349 3.97 1.89 11.05
CA ALA A 349 2.54 2.14 10.99
C ALA A 349 1.87 1.44 12.18
N SER A 350 1.22 2.19 13.06
CA SER A 350 0.19 1.65 13.93
C SER A 350 -1.08 1.45 13.09
N LYS A 351 -1.99 0.59 13.53
CA LYS A 351 -3.31 0.45 12.87
C LYS A 351 -4.10 1.77 12.79
N GLU A 352 -3.71 2.75 13.60
CA GLU A 352 -4.36 4.06 13.74
C GLU A 352 -3.67 5.16 12.91
N ASN A 353 -2.42 4.95 12.41
CA ASN A 353 -1.63 5.95 11.69
C ASN A 353 -0.98 5.30 10.47
N SER A 354 -1.80 5.02 9.47
CA SER A 354 -1.33 4.48 8.20
C SER A 354 -0.85 5.60 7.28
N MET A 355 -0.04 5.27 6.26
CA MET A 355 0.29 6.20 5.18
C MET A 355 -0.98 6.73 4.49
N LYS A 356 -2.06 5.94 4.50
CA LYS A 356 -3.36 6.32 3.99
C LYS A 356 -3.92 7.51 4.77
N ASP A 357 -3.94 7.43 6.12
CA ASP A 357 -4.44 8.52 6.98
C ASP A 357 -3.61 9.80 6.79
N PHE A 358 -2.29 9.66 6.56
CA PHE A 358 -1.41 10.79 6.27
C PHE A 358 -1.76 11.45 4.91
N TYR A 359 -1.96 10.66 3.85
CA TYR A 359 -2.32 11.19 2.53
C TYR A 359 -3.79 11.62 2.43
N GLU A 360 -4.69 11.10 3.27
CA GLU A 360 -6.05 11.64 3.40
C GLU A 360 -6.04 13.03 4.06
N ALA A 361 -5.04 13.32 4.89
CA ALA A 361 -4.87 14.63 5.53
C ALA A 361 -4.13 15.66 4.65
N ILE A 362 -3.24 15.21 3.75
CA ILE A 362 -2.41 16.05 2.88
C ILE A 362 -2.36 15.40 1.49
N PRO A 363 -2.56 16.16 0.38
CA PRO A 363 -2.39 15.66 -0.98
C PRO A 363 -1.02 14.96 -1.18
N LYS A 364 -0.99 13.91 -2.00
CA LYS A 364 0.19 13.03 -2.11
C LYS A 364 1.47 13.76 -2.53
N ASP A 365 1.35 14.70 -3.45
CA ASP A 365 2.43 15.56 -3.96
C ASP A 365 2.88 16.61 -2.92
N GLU A 366 1.98 17.16 -2.13
CA GLU A 366 2.28 18.04 -1.01
C GLU A 366 2.87 17.27 0.18
N GLY A 367 2.41 16.03 0.41
CA GLY A 367 2.83 15.18 1.52
C GLY A 367 4.33 14.86 1.49
N GLU A 368 4.91 14.56 0.33
CA GLU A 368 6.35 14.34 0.20
C GLU A 368 7.14 15.61 0.49
N ASN A 369 6.70 16.76 -0.03
CA ASN A 369 7.35 18.05 0.20
C ASN A 369 7.28 18.44 1.69
N TYR A 370 6.14 18.19 2.35
CA TYR A 370 5.99 18.40 3.79
C TYR A 370 6.98 17.53 4.59
N LEU A 371 7.05 16.24 4.30
CA LEU A 371 7.98 15.32 4.97
C LEU A 371 9.44 15.68 4.69
N ARG A 372 9.76 16.14 3.49
CA ARG A 372 11.09 16.62 3.11
C ARG A 372 11.46 17.90 3.87
N LYS A 373 10.53 18.84 4.03
CA LYS A 373 10.72 20.06 4.84
C LYS A 373 10.93 19.69 6.32
N ALA A 374 10.13 18.78 6.85
CA ALA A 374 10.28 18.26 8.20
C ALA A 374 11.65 17.59 8.41
N TYR A 375 12.10 16.75 7.47
CA TYR A 375 13.40 16.10 7.57
C TYR A 375 14.55 17.10 7.44
N ARG A 376 14.44 18.11 6.58
CA ARG A 376 15.47 19.17 6.43
C ARG A 376 15.71 19.92 7.75
N SER A 377 14.68 20.14 8.55
CA SER A 377 14.85 20.77 9.88
C SER A 377 15.66 19.92 10.87
N LEU A 378 15.83 18.63 10.59
CA LEU A 378 16.58 17.69 11.40
C LEU A 378 18.03 17.50 10.97
N ILE A 379 18.47 18.02 9.81
CA ILE A 379 19.78 17.74 9.22
C ILE A 379 20.91 18.06 10.20
N GLU A 380 20.86 19.20 10.86
CA GLU A 380 21.89 19.57 11.85
C GLU A 380 21.94 18.58 13.03
N SER A 381 20.78 18.14 13.52
CA SER A 381 20.67 17.18 14.63
C SER A 381 21.03 15.74 14.21
N LEU A 382 21.00 15.45 12.91
CA LEU A 382 21.38 14.17 12.30
C LEU A 382 22.79 14.20 11.71
N SER A 383 23.58 15.25 11.94
CA SER A 383 24.96 15.37 11.47
C SER A 383 25.86 14.38 12.20
N ILE A 384 26.61 13.60 11.43
CA ILE A 384 27.55 12.61 11.96
C ILE A 384 28.88 13.28 12.32
N ARG A 385 29.30 14.24 11.50
CA ARG A 385 30.53 14.99 11.77
C ARG A 385 30.21 16.12 12.75
N PRO A 386 30.98 16.26 13.84
CA PRO A 386 30.80 17.42 14.67
C PRO A 386 31.00 18.65 13.78
N ILE A 387 30.06 19.56 13.79
CA ILE A 387 30.24 20.87 13.22
C ILE A 387 31.44 21.46 13.98
N LYS A 388 32.64 21.37 13.38
CA LYS A 388 33.77 22.14 13.88
C LYS A 388 33.33 23.59 13.66
N VAL A 389 32.85 24.21 14.70
CA VAL A 389 32.85 25.67 14.79
C VAL A 389 34.33 26.01 14.66
N LYS A 390 34.80 26.28 13.43
CA LYS A 390 36.06 27.00 13.28
C LYS A 390 35.82 28.26 14.08
N ASP A 391 36.71 28.58 15.00
CA ASP A 391 36.78 29.90 15.56
C ASP A 391 37.01 30.90 14.42
N VAL A 392 35.90 31.27 13.80
CA VAL A 392 35.87 32.33 12.79
C VAL A 392 36.17 33.60 13.57
N PRO A 393 37.16 34.37 13.18
CA PRO A 393 37.50 35.64 13.87
C PRO A 393 36.20 36.41 14.08
N THR A 394 36.05 36.97 15.28
CA THR A 394 34.79 37.59 15.76
C THR A 394 34.19 38.60 14.77
N LYS A 395 35.04 39.16 13.89
CA LYS A 395 34.68 40.14 12.86
C LYS A 395 33.98 39.45 11.68
N GLU A 396 34.55 38.36 11.14
CA GLU A 396 33.94 37.57 10.07
C GLU A 396 32.64 36.88 10.49
N TYR A 397 32.56 36.43 11.75
CA TYR A 397 31.33 35.84 12.30
C TYR A 397 30.21 36.89 12.40
N LYS A 398 30.51 38.11 12.81
CA LYS A 398 29.54 39.22 12.85
C LYS A 398 29.07 39.61 11.43
N GLU A 399 29.98 39.68 10.47
CA GLU A 399 29.65 39.96 9.07
C GLU A 399 28.79 38.83 8.45
N LEU A 400 29.07 37.56 8.80
CA LEU A 400 28.28 36.43 8.37
C LEU A 400 26.88 36.39 9.05
N GLN A 401 26.79 36.77 10.32
CA GLN A 401 25.54 36.94 11.02
C GLN A 401 24.68 38.07 10.45
N GLU A 402 25.29 39.21 10.09
CA GLU A 402 24.58 40.32 9.42
C GLU A 402 24.07 39.89 8.05
N LYS A 403 24.90 39.26 7.21
CA LYS A 403 24.46 38.70 5.93
C LYS A 403 23.37 37.65 6.04
N ASN A 404 23.45 36.75 7.04
CA ASN A 404 22.39 35.81 7.30
C ASN A 404 21.08 36.48 7.75
N LYS A 405 21.19 37.57 8.51
CA LYS A 405 20.03 38.34 8.94
C LYS A 405 19.40 39.12 7.76
N GLU A 406 20.21 39.70 6.89
CA GLU A 406 19.73 40.32 5.66
C GLU A 406 19.09 39.32 4.71
N MET A 407 19.67 38.13 4.60
CA MET A 407 19.12 37.04 3.79
C MET A 407 17.81 36.49 4.38
N MET A 408 17.71 36.39 5.70
CA MET A 408 16.46 36.03 6.38
C MET A 408 15.35 37.05 6.12
N HIS A 409 15.66 38.35 6.21
CA HIS A 409 14.69 39.40 5.87
C HIS A 409 14.26 39.34 4.39
N ALA A 410 15.19 39.11 3.48
CA ALA A 410 14.87 38.94 2.07
C ALA A 410 14.00 37.70 1.80
N TYR A 411 14.20 36.61 2.54
CA TYR A 411 13.34 35.44 2.49
C TYR A 411 11.93 35.72 3.05
N GLU A 412 11.84 36.44 4.17
CA GLU A 412 10.55 36.85 4.75
C GLU A 412 9.76 37.78 3.81
N ASP A 413 10.45 38.69 3.12
CA ASP A 413 9.82 39.58 2.16
C ASP A 413 9.39 38.84 0.88
N LEU A 414 10.17 37.84 0.44
CA LEU A 414 9.83 36.99 -0.69
C LEU A 414 8.61 36.10 -0.32
N GLU A 415 8.59 35.54 0.88
CA GLU A 415 7.49 34.71 1.37
C GLU A 415 6.18 35.52 1.46
N LYS A 416 6.25 36.78 1.95
CA LYS A 416 5.11 37.70 1.93
C LYS A 416 4.62 38.03 0.51
N SER A 417 5.56 38.25 -0.41
CA SER A 417 5.22 38.51 -1.81
C SER A 417 4.56 37.31 -2.46
N MET A 418 5.05 36.11 -2.22
CA MET A 418 4.44 34.86 -2.69
C MET A 418 3.05 34.62 -2.08
N GLN A 419 2.87 34.95 -0.80
CA GLN A 419 1.58 34.84 -0.13
C GLN A 419 0.56 35.81 -0.74
N ASN A 420 0.94 37.05 -1.00
CA ASN A 420 0.08 38.05 -1.65
C ASN A 420 -0.32 37.61 -3.08
N GLN A 421 0.64 37.08 -3.86
CA GLN A 421 0.34 36.52 -5.18
C GLN A 421 -0.65 35.34 -5.10
N LYS A 422 -0.47 34.46 -4.12
CA LYS A 422 -1.38 33.34 -3.91
C LYS A 422 -2.79 33.82 -3.61
N GLU A 423 -2.96 34.83 -2.76
CA GLU A 423 -4.27 35.42 -2.45
C GLU A 423 -4.90 36.11 -3.68
N GLU A 424 -4.10 36.76 -4.53
CA GLU A 424 -4.56 37.29 -5.80
C GLU A 424 -5.08 36.19 -6.73
N TYR A 425 -4.31 35.10 -6.91
CA TYR A 425 -4.73 33.97 -7.73
C TYR A 425 -5.99 33.25 -7.16
N GLU A 426 -6.07 33.08 -5.84
CA GLU A 426 -7.26 32.50 -5.22
C GLU A 426 -8.51 33.36 -5.47
N THR A 427 -8.35 34.70 -5.45
CA THR A 427 -9.43 35.63 -5.76
C THR A 427 -9.86 35.55 -7.23
N GLU A 428 -8.88 35.39 -8.13
CA GLU A 428 -9.14 35.25 -9.57
C GLU A 428 -9.81 33.91 -9.91
N ILE A 429 -9.37 32.83 -9.26
CA ILE A 429 -9.99 31.50 -9.36
C ILE A 429 -11.44 31.54 -8.88
N GLN A 430 -11.73 32.26 -7.79
CA GLN A 430 -13.13 32.39 -7.33
C GLN A 430 -13.99 33.16 -8.31
N LYS A 431 -13.47 34.23 -8.95
CA LYS A 431 -14.16 34.95 -10.00
C LYS A 431 -14.46 34.08 -11.22
N LEU A 432 -13.47 33.30 -11.65
CA LEU A 432 -13.61 32.35 -12.77
C LEU A 432 -14.62 31.24 -12.47
N LYS A 433 -14.63 30.72 -11.24
CA LYS A 433 -15.68 29.77 -10.80
C LYS A 433 -17.08 30.38 -10.88
N GLY A 434 -17.26 31.60 -10.39
CA GLY A 434 -18.56 32.30 -10.48
C GLY A 434 -19.02 32.51 -11.92
N ILE A 435 -18.10 32.83 -12.85
CA ILE A 435 -18.43 32.96 -14.27
C ILE A 435 -18.82 31.59 -14.86
N ASN A 436 -18.11 30.53 -14.48
CA ASN A 436 -18.39 29.18 -14.96
C ASN A 436 -19.74 28.66 -14.49
N ASP A 437 -20.10 28.94 -13.24
CA ASP A 437 -21.42 28.60 -12.68
C ASP A 437 -22.56 29.37 -13.38
N ALA A 438 -22.33 30.65 -13.71
CA ALA A 438 -23.28 31.45 -14.46
C ALA A 438 -23.45 30.93 -15.90
N LEU A 439 -22.36 30.52 -16.56
CA LEU A 439 -22.40 29.91 -17.89
C LEU A 439 -23.11 28.56 -17.88
N ALA A 440 -22.84 27.71 -16.88
CA ALA A 440 -23.53 26.43 -16.72
C ALA A 440 -25.04 26.61 -16.55
N SER A 441 -25.46 27.63 -15.76
CA SER A 441 -26.88 27.98 -15.61
C SER A 441 -27.51 28.47 -16.93
N GLN A 442 -26.76 29.21 -17.75
CA GLN A 442 -27.24 29.64 -19.08
C GLN A 442 -27.36 28.47 -20.05
N VAL A 443 -26.42 27.56 -20.05
CA VAL A 443 -26.46 26.34 -20.87
C VAL A 443 -27.67 25.49 -20.52
N ASN A 444 -27.92 25.22 -19.24
CA ASN A 444 -29.09 24.48 -18.79
C ASN A 444 -30.41 25.17 -19.23
N ASN A 445 -30.47 26.49 -19.15
CA ASN A 445 -31.67 27.24 -19.62
C ASN A 445 -31.88 27.12 -21.14
N ILE A 446 -30.79 27.11 -21.92
CA ILE A 446 -30.83 26.89 -23.38
C ILE A 446 -31.27 25.46 -23.68
N GLU A 447 -30.73 24.46 -22.98
CA GLU A 447 -31.13 23.05 -23.10
C GLU A 447 -32.62 22.86 -22.81
N ASP A 448 -33.13 23.45 -21.72
CA ASP A 448 -34.58 23.42 -21.41
C ASP A 448 -35.44 24.05 -22.50
N ARG A 449 -34.98 25.16 -23.09
CA ARG A 449 -35.68 25.81 -24.21
C ARG A 449 -35.66 24.98 -25.47
N LEU A 450 -34.53 24.34 -25.79
CA LEU A 450 -34.40 23.44 -26.93
C LEU A 450 -35.29 22.21 -26.77
N ASN A 451 -35.33 21.62 -25.58
CA ASN A 451 -36.21 20.50 -25.28
C ASN A 451 -37.69 20.87 -25.43
N ASN A 452 -38.07 22.06 -24.98
CA ASN A 452 -39.45 22.56 -25.15
C ASN A 452 -39.82 22.79 -26.63
N ILE A 453 -38.87 23.28 -27.44
CA ILE A 453 -39.07 23.47 -28.89
C ILE A 453 -39.16 22.07 -29.58
N ALA A 454 -38.31 21.12 -29.20
CA ALA A 454 -38.37 19.76 -29.73
C ALA A 454 -39.72 19.10 -29.43
N ARG A 455 -40.20 19.18 -28.19
CA ARG A 455 -41.52 18.67 -27.79
C ARG A 455 -42.67 19.32 -28.56
N ALA A 456 -42.61 20.63 -28.82
CA ALA A 456 -43.62 21.32 -29.60
C ALA A 456 -43.63 20.85 -31.05
N ASN A 457 -42.47 20.61 -31.64
CA ASN A 457 -42.34 20.06 -33.00
C ASN A 457 -42.88 18.63 -33.08
N ASP A 458 -42.61 17.79 -32.08
CA ASP A 458 -43.10 16.42 -32.02
C ASP A 458 -44.63 16.38 -31.88
N ILE A 459 -45.22 17.23 -31.04
CA ILE A 459 -46.65 17.37 -30.91
C ILE A 459 -47.26 17.79 -32.27
N THR A 460 -46.61 18.70 -32.98
CA THR A 460 -47.09 19.13 -34.32
C THR A 460 -47.05 17.96 -35.31
N LYS A 461 -45.99 17.19 -35.36
CA LYS A 461 -45.90 15.97 -36.18
C LYS A 461 -46.98 14.95 -35.82
N ILE A 462 -47.17 14.70 -34.55
CA ILE A 462 -48.20 13.78 -34.06
C ILE A 462 -49.59 14.25 -34.52
N GLN A 463 -49.88 15.55 -34.36
CA GLN A 463 -51.16 16.13 -34.77
C GLN A 463 -51.40 16.04 -36.29
N GLU A 464 -50.37 16.33 -37.11
CA GLU A 464 -50.44 16.23 -38.58
C GLU A 464 -50.68 14.79 -39.01
N TYR A 465 -49.91 13.83 -38.51
CA TYR A 465 -50.05 12.42 -38.88
C TYR A 465 -51.35 11.80 -38.33
N ALA A 466 -51.67 12.04 -37.07
CA ALA A 466 -52.88 11.52 -36.44
C ALA A 466 -54.15 12.09 -37.05
N SER A 467 -54.17 13.36 -37.55
CA SER A 467 -55.33 13.95 -38.19
C SER A 467 -55.71 13.28 -39.51
N GLN A 468 -54.75 12.61 -40.16
CA GLN A 468 -54.96 11.84 -41.39
C GLN A 468 -55.43 10.39 -41.13
N ASN A 469 -55.41 9.95 -39.89
CA ASN A 469 -55.79 8.60 -39.50
C ASN A 469 -57.28 8.50 -39.25
N GLU A 470 -57.97 7.63 -40.02
CA GLU A 470 -59.42 7.45 -39.93
C GLU A 470 -59.90 7.03 -38.53
N MET A 471 -59.11 6.23 -37.78
CA MET A 471 -59.45 5.80 -36.42
C MET A 471 -59.42 6.95 -35.44
N VAL A 472 -58.43 7.85 -35.55
CA VAL A 472 -58.31 9.02 -34.66
C VAL A 472 -59.53 9.96 -34.85
N ASN A 473 -59.94 10.18 -36.11
CA ASN A 473 -61.08 11.02 -36.43
C ASN A 473 -62.43 10.36 -36.03
N LYS A 474 -62.56 9.04 -36.33
CA LYS A 474 -63.79 8.29 -36.04
C LYS A 474 -64.06 8.16 -34.50
N TYR A 475 -63.03 8.00 -33.70
CA TYR A 475 -63.18 7.79 -32.27
C TYR A 475 -62.71 8.99 -31.42
N ASN A 476 -62.40 10.13 -32.03
CA ASN A 476 -61.96 11.36 -31.40
C ASN A 476 -60.80 11.18 -30.44
N LEU A 477 -59.75 10.46 -30.86
CA LEU A 477 -58.62 10.00 -30.04
C LEU A 477 -57.49 11.01 -29.87
N MET A 478 -57.51 12.19 -30.53
CA MET A 478 -56.40 13.13 -30.58
C MET A 478 -55.88 13.54 -29.19
N GLU A 479 -56.75 13.87 -28.23
CA GLU A 479 -56.37 14.25 -26.87
C GLU A 479 -55.68 13.07 -26.15
N SER A 480 -56.18 11.85 -26.34
CA SER A 480 -55.62 10.63 -25.74
C SER A 480 -54.25 10.31 -26.31
N VAL A 481 -54.04 10.49 -27.61
CA VAL A 481 -52.75 10.31 -28.29
C VAL A 481 -51.74 11.31 -27.75
N ILE A 482 -52.05 12.58 -27.65
CA ILE A 482 -51.16 13.62 -27.09
C ILE A 482 -50.84 13.33 -25.61
N LYS A 483 -51.84 12.87 -24.87
CA LYS A 483 -51.63 12.51 -23.45
C LYS A 483 -50.65 11.34 -23.30
N ILE A 484 -50.77 10.31 -24.14
CA ILE A 484 -49.84 9.17 -24.11
C ILE A 484 -48.44 9.61 -24.49
N TYR A 485 -48.26 10.46 -25.50
CA TYR A 485 -46.98 11.05 -25.82
C TYR A 485 -46.34 11.79 -24.65
N ASN A 486 -47.10 12.64 -23.97
CA ASN A 486 -46.59 13.35 -22.80
C ASN A 486 -46.20 12.42 -21.65
N GLU A 487 -46.96 11.35 -21.40
CA GLU A 487 -46.60 10.31 -20.41
C GLU A 487 -45.31 9.54 -20.80
N ASP A 488 -45.10 9.28 -22.08
CA ASP A 488 -43.95 8.53 -22.58
C ASP A 488 -42.67 9.39 -22.63
N ILE A 489 -42.76 10.67 -23.02
CA ILE A 489 -41.62 11.60 -23.01
C ILE A 489 -41.17 11.96 -21.59
N GLU A 490 -42.07 11.96 -20.61
CA GLU A 490 -41.69 12.13 -19.19
C GLU A 490 -40.85 10.97 -18.68
N LYS A 491 -41.11 9.75 -19.17
CA LYS A 491 -40.35 8.55 -18.81
C LYS A 491 -39.06 8.37 -19.61
N ASN A 492 -39.05 8.84 -20.85
CA ASN A 492 -37.91 8.81 -21.74
C ASN A 492 -37.76 10.14 -22.48
N PRO A 493 -36.95 11.07 -21.93
CA PRO A 493 -36.76 12.41 -22.54
C PRO A 493 -36.17 12.41 -23.95
N ASN A 494 -35.48 11.32 -24.36
CA ASN A 494 -34.86 11.16 -25.66
C ASN A 494 -35.69 10.31 -26.64
N LEU A 495 -36.99 10.25 -26.42
CA LEU A 495 -37.92 9.49 -27.28
C LEU A 495 -37.92 10.05 -28.71
N PHE A 496 -37.66 9.19 -29.69
CA PHE A 496 -37.71 9.56 -31.08
C PHE A 496 -39.09 9.34 -31.64
N VAL A 497 -39.69 10.41 -32.22
CA VAL A 497 -41.02 10.41 -32.75
C VAL A 497 -40.98 10.20 -34.25
N ASP A 498 -41.26 8.95 -34.69
CA ASP A 498 -41.45 8.56 -36.08
C ASP A 498 -42.91 8.10 -36.34
N GLU A 499 -43.19 7.74 -37.60
CA GLU A 499 -44.50 7.26 -38.01
C GLU A 499 -44.93 5.98 -37.29
N ASN A 500 -43.99 5.09 -37.00
CA ASN A 500 -44.26 3.84 -36.30
C ASN A 500 -44.62 4.10 -34.81
N TYR A 501 -43.92 5.02 -34.16
CA TYR A 501 -44.26 5.41 -32.80
C TYR A 501 -45.63 6.11 -32.75
N ILE A 502 -45.92 6.98 -33.72
CA ILE A 502 -47.24 7.65 -33.81
C ILE A 502 -48.35 6.62 -34.01
N GLY A 503 -48.15 5.64 -34.90
CA GLY A 503 -49.06 4.51 -35.05
C GLY A 503 -49.31 3.75 -33.76
N TYR A 504 -48.24 3.43 -33.06
CA TYR A 504 -48.32 2.74 -31.76
C TYR A 504 -49.09 3.50 -30.68
N ILE A 505 -48.89 4.81 -30.54
CA ILE A 505 -49.65 5.60 -29.55
C ILE A 505 -51.10 5.79 -29.92
N ILE A 506 -51.42 5.77 -31.25
CA ILE A 506 -52.82 5.77 -31.73
C ILE A 506 -53.52 4.48 -31.29
N ASP A 507 -52.89 3.33 -31.52
CA ASP A 507 -53.43 2.03 -31.09
C ASP A 507 -53.59 1.95 -29.58
N ARG A 508 -52.64 2.48 -28.81
CA ARG A 508 -52.74 2.55 -27.36
C ARG A 508 -53.90 3.48 -26.92
N ALA A 509 -54.11 4.59 -27.59
CA ALA A 509 -55.22 5.50 -27.30
C ALA A 509 -56.56 4.83 -27.57
N TYR A 510 -56.69 4.13 -28.68
CA TYR A 510 -57.87 3.34 -29.03
C TYR A 510 -58.16 2.25 -27.99
N ASN A 511 -57.17 1.47 -27.65
CA ASN A 511 -57.29 0.39 -26.66
C ASN A 511 -57.64 0.92 -25.24
N ARG A 512 -57.07 2.07 -24.82
CA ARG A 512 -57.44 2.72 -23.55
C ARG A 512 -58.87 3.20 -23.52
N GLN A 513 -59.38 3.67 -24.62
CA GLN A 513 -60.76 4.18 -24.71
C GLN A 513 -61.79 3.04 -24.77
N HIS A 514 -61.43 1.90 -25.29
CA HIS A 514 -62.28 0.73 -25.49
C HIS A 514 -61.86 -0.47 -24.59
N ALA A 515 -61.23 -0.21 -23.46
CA ALA A 515 -60.73 -1.22 -22.54
C ALA A 515 -61.80 -2.20 -22.03
N ASP A 516 -63.04 -1.69 -21.86
CA ASP A 516 -64.17 -2.49 -21.41
C ASP A 516 -64.75 -3.41 -22.50
N GLU A 517 -64.44 -3.17 -23.80
CA GLU A 517 -64.85 -4.04 -24.91
C GLU A 517 -63.78 -5.07 -25.30
N LEU A 518 -62.54 -4.92 -24.82
CA LEU A 518 -61.37 -5.70 -25.23
C LEU A 518 -60.93 -6.79 -24.24
N GLU A 519 -61.70 -7.04 -23.17
CA GLU A 519 -61.42 -8.13 -22.23
C GLU A 519 -61.43 -9.55 -22.90
N VAL A 520 -61.78 -9.62 -24.19
CA VAL A 520 -61.88 -10.87 -24.99
C VAL A 520 -60.61 -11.15 -25.81
N ILE A 521 -59.63 -10.22 -25.88
CA ILE A 521 -58.39 -10.45 -26.67
C ILE A 521 -57.15 -10.29 -25.76
N SER A 522 -57.04 -11.17 -24.76
CA SER A 522 -55.96 -11.10 -23.77
C SER A 522 -54.63 -11.83 -24.18
N ASN A 523 -54.40 -12.08 -25.45
CA ASN A 523 -53.21 -12.81 -25.88
C ASN A 523 -52.04 -11.98 -26.45
N HIS A 524 -52.20 -10.65 -26.55
CA HIS A 524 -51.09 -9.78 -27.01
C HIS A 524 -50.31 -9.06 -25.92
N SER A 525 -50.77 -9.09 -24.67
CA SER A 525 -50.11 -8.40 -23.58
C SER A 525 -48.83 -9.11 -23.06
N ASN A 526 -48.65 -10.40 -23.35
CA ASN A 526 -47.49 -11.18 -22.91
C ASN A 526 -46.20 -10.86 -23.68
N ASN A 527 -46.30 -10.50 -24.96
CA ASN A 527 -45.11 -10.21 -25.79
C ASN A 527 -44.42 -8.89 -25.42
N PHE A 528 -45.16 -7.89 -24.98
CA PHE A 528 -44.59 -6.59 -24.61
C PHE A 528 -43.80 -6.66 -23.26
N ASN A 529 -44.28 -7.42 -22.31
CA ASN A 529 -43.56 -7.67 -21.06
C ASN A 529 -42.25 -8.43 -21.28
N MET A 530 -42.25 -9.38 -22.22
CA MET A 530 -41.09 -10.19 -22.59
C MET A 530 -40.00 -9.34 -23.27
N GLN A 531 -40.37 -8.45 -24.20
CA GLN A 531 -39.40 -7.54 -24.86
C GLN A 531 -38.77 -6.55 -23.88
N THR A 532 -39.53 -6.06 -22.89
CA THR A 532 -39.01 -5.18 -21.83
C THR A 532 -38.03 -5.91 -20.90
N GLN A 533 -38.28 -7.15 -20.56
CA GLN A 533 -37.40 -7.99 -19.75
C GLN A 533 -36.07 -8.30 -20.49
N ILE A 534 -36.18 -8.64 -21.78
CA ILE A 534 -35.01 -8.86 -22.67
C ILE A 534 -34.14 -7.60 -22.75
N LEU A 535 -34.76 -6.42 -22.93
CA LEU A 535 -34.05 -5.13 -22.98
C LEU A 535 -33.34 -4.81 -21.67
N ASN A 536 -33.98 -5.03 -20.53
CA ASN A 536 -33.40 -4.80 -19.23
C ASN A 536 -32.16 -5.69 -18.99
N ARG A 537 -32.25 -6.97 -19.36
CA ARG A 537 -31.14 -7.92 -19.24
C ARG A 537 -29.99 -7.59 -20.15
N PHE A 538 -30.27 -7.22 -21.41
CA PHE A 538 -29.27 -6.75 -22.35
C PHE A 538 -28.51 -5.53 -21.82
N ASN A 539 -29.24 -4.53 -21.32
CA ASN A 539 -28.66 -3.30 -20.76
C ASN A 539 -27.82 -3.56 -19.51
N GLU A 540 -28.24 -4.50 -18.65
CA GLU A 540 -27.46 -4.90 -17.48
C GLU A 540 -26.10 -5.49 -17.87
N ILE A 541 -26.07 -6.44 -18.82
CA ILE A 541 -24.85 -7.05 -19.31
C ILE A 541 -23.97 -6.00 -19.99
N ALA A 542 -24.56 -5.15 -20.85
CA ALA A 542 -23.83 -4.12 -21.58
C ALA A 542 -23.18 -3.10 -20.62
N ASN A 543 -23.88 -2.64 -19.61
CA ASN A 543 -23.36 -1.71 -18.61
C ASN A 543 -22.19 -2.31 -17.84
N ASN A 544 -22.35 -3.51 -17.32
CA ASN A 544 -21.32 -4.19 -16.56
C ASN A 544 -20.03 -4.40 -17.38
N TYR A 545 -20.17 -4.73 -18.67
CA TYR A 545 -19.02 -4.93 -19.55
C TYR A 545 -18.31 -3.62 -19.89
N ILE A 546 -19.04 -2.56 -20.25
CA ILE A 546 -18.48 -1.24 -20.57
C ILE A 546 -17.74 -0.66 -19.36
N GLU A 547 -18.30 -0.78 -18.15
CA GLU A 547 -17.65 -0.37 -16.90
C GLU A 547 -16.37 -1.18 -16.64
N SER A 548 -16.38 -2.48 -16.92
CA SER A 548 -15.19 -3.33 -16.75
C SER A 548 -14.02 -2.94 -17.65
N LEU A 549 -14.32 -2.32 -18.81
CA LEU A 549 -13.33 -1.80 -19.76
C LEU A 549 -12.85 -0.38 -19.42
N GLY A 550 -13.40 0.26 -18.37
CA GLY A 550 -13.02 1.60 -17.95
C GLY A 550 -13.51 2.73 -18.86
N PHE A 551 -14.50 2.47 -19.73
CA PHE A 551 -15.10 3.49 -20.58
C PHE A 551 -16.32 4.12 -19.89
N SER A 552 -16.45 5.45 -20.00
CA SER A 552 -17.71 6.13 -19.69
C SER A 552 -18.64 6.05 -20.91
N LYS A 553 -19.93 5.75 -20.69
CA LYS A 553 -20.92 5.79 -21.76
C LYS A 553 -20.96 7.17 -22.39
N SER A 554 -20.74 7.25 -23.70
CA SER A 554 -21.08 8.43 -24.48
C SER A 554 -22.45 8.23 -25.13
N ASP A 555 -23.17 9.32 -25.40
CA ASP A 555 -24.48 9.30 -26.07
C ASP A 555 -24.43 8.50 -27.41
N TYR A 556 -23.29 8.54 -28.08
CA TYR A 556 -23.06 7.77 -29.33
C TYR A 556 -23.06 6.25 -29.10
N ILE A 557 -22.42 5.80 -28.02
CA ILE A 557 -22.38 4.37 -27.68
C ILE A 557 -23.78 3.90 -27.26
N GLU A 558 -24.51 4.70 -26.51
CA GLU A 558 -25.88 4.40 -26.10
C GLU A 558 -26.83 4.27 -27.31
N GLN A 559 -26.73 5.18 -28.26
CA GLN A 559 -27.53 5.14 -29.47
C GLN A 559 -27.22 3.91 -30.33
N LYS A 560 -25.93 3.57 -30.49
CA LYS A 560 -25.50 2.39 -31.26
C LYS A 560 -25.88 1.07 -30.61
N LEU A 561 -25.82 1.02 -29.26
CA LEU A 561 -26.29 -0.14 -28.50
C LEU A 561 -27.78 -0.36 -28.69
N TYR A 562 -28.56 0.74 -28.68
CA TYR A 562 -30.01 0.67 -28.89
C TYR A 562 -30.38 0.21 -30.30
N GLU A 563 -29.71 0.72 -31.34
CA GLU A 563 -29.90 0.28 -32.71
C GLU A 563 -29.61 -1.22 -32.87
N LYS A 564 -28.49 -1.70 -32.34
CA LYS A 564 -28.09 -3.10 -32.40
C LYS A 564 -28.95 -4.03 -31.55
N PHE A 565 -29.45 -3.55 -30.44
CA PHE A 565 -30.40 -4.27 -29.59
C PHE A 565 -31.65 -4.65 -30.41
N TRP A 566 -32.24 -3.70 -31.12
CA TRP A 566 -33.46 -3.96 -31.88
C TRP A 566 -33.24 -4.93 -33.04
N GLU A 567 -32.09 -4.85 -33.73
CA GLU A 567 -31.73 -5.83 -34.76
C GLU A 567 -31.66 -7.26 -34.17
N TRP A 568 -31.04 -7.37 -33.00
CA TRP A 568 -30.85 -8.64 -32.33
C TRP A 568 -32.13 -9.17 -31.64
N ALA A 569 -32.93 -8.32 -31.05
CA ALA A 569 -34.20 -8.66 -30.43
C ALA A 569 -35.21 -9.23 -31.43
N LEU A 570 -35.25 -8.67 -32.66
CA LEU A 570 -36.06 -9.18 -33.76
C LEU A 570 -35.62 -10.59 -34.19
N GLU A 571 -34.34 -10.92 -34.13
CA GLU A 571 -33.86 -12.28 -34.42
C GLU A 571 -34.23 -13.27 -33.32
N LEU A 572 -34.16 -12.86 -32.04
CA LEU A 572 -34.56 -13.70 -30.88
C LEU A 572 -36.06 -13.98 -30.91
N GLU A 573 -36.88 -12.99 -31.20
CA GLU A 573 -38.33 -13.15 -31.32
C GLU A 573 -38.72 -14.13 -32.41
N LYS A 574 -38.05 -14.05 -33.57
CA LYS A 574 -38.23 -15.04 -34.68
C LYS A 574 -37.88 -16.46 -34.27
N LYS A 575 -36.99 -16.62 -33.27
CA LYS A 575 -36.54 -17.92 -32.75
C LYS A 575 -37.38 -18.41 -31.57
N GLY A 576 -38.30 -17.59 -31.04
CA GLY A 576 -39.14 -17.91 -29.86
C GLY A 576 -38.37 -18.05 -28.56
N LEU A 577 -37.27 -17.28 -28.38
CA LEU A 577 -36.39 -17.31 -27.21
C LEU A 577 -36.82 -16.27 -26.21
N ASP A 578 -36.61 -16.56 -24.90
CA ASP A 578 -36.96 -15.72 -23.76
C ASP A 578 -35.72 -15.07 -23.13
N GLU A 579 -35.91 -14.31 -22.04
CA GLU A 579 -34.86 -13.63 -21.29
C GLU A 579 -33.74 -14.58 -20.80
N SER A 580 -34.07 -15.83 -20.48
CA SER A 580 -33.12 -16.83 -19.99
C SER A 580 -32.20 -17.37 -21.11
N SER A 581 -32.54 -17.09 -22.34
CA SER A 581 -31.84 -17.55 -23.55
C SER A 581 -30.74 -16.55 -24.01
N ILE A 582 -30.56 -15.43 -23.30
CA ILE A 582 -29.54 -14.42 -23.62
C ILE A 582 -28.17 -14.94 -23.21
N ASP A 583 -27.32 -15.21 -24.22
CA ASP A 583 -25.91 -15.53 -23.98
C ASP A 583 -25.11 -14.24 -23.74
N GLU A 584 -24.50 -14.14 -22.58
CA GLU A 584 -23.66 -13.01 -22.16
C GLU A 584 -22.51 -12.77 -23.16
N ASN A 585 -21.93 -13.83 -23.74
CA ASN A 585 -20.86 -13.72 -24.73
C ASN A 585 -21.35 -13.17 -26.09
N GLU A 586 -22.59 -13.42 -26.47
CA GLU A 586 -23.18 -12.82 -27.69
C GLU A 586 -23.38 -11.32 -27.48
N VAL A 587 -23.86 -10.87 -26.33
CA VAL A 587 -24.01 -9.46 -25.98
C VAL A 587 -22.65 -8.77 -25.99
N ILE A 588 -21.64 -9.36 -25.36
CA ILE A 588 -20.26 -8.83 -25.34
C ILE A 588 -19.71 -8.70 -26.78
N THR A 589 -19.96 -9.67 -27.64
CA THR A 589 -19.51 -9.62 -29.06
C THR A 589 -20.15 -8.45 -29.82
N VAL A 590 -21.43 -8.17 -29.57
CA VAL A 590 -22.13 -7.01 -30.14
C VAL A 590 -21.49 -5.71 -29.65
N ILE A 591 -21.20 -5.61 -28.35
CA ILE A 591 -20.60 -4.42 -27.75
C ILE A 591 -19.17 -4.20 -28.28
N ASP A 592 -18.37 -5.23 -28.39
CA ASP A 592 -17.03 -5.17 -28.97
C ASP A 592 -17.05 -4.66 -30.43
N SER A 593 -18.10 -4.98 -31.20
CA SER A 593 -18.28 -4.48 -32.56
C SER A 593 -18.64 -2.99 -32.65
N ILE A 594 -19.12 -2.41 -31.56
CA ILE A 594 -19.49 -0.99 -31.46
C ILE A 594 -18.34 -0.14 -30.95
N ILE A 595 -17.53 -0.71 -30.01
CA ILE A 595 -16.40 -0.01 -29.38
C ILE A 595 -15.15 -0.02 -30.27
N LYS A 596 -14.99 -1.00 -31.15
CA LYS A 596 -13.92 -1.05 -32.18
C LYS A 596 -14.25 -0.15 -33.35
#